data_2c9317a3087acaa21489fac037069ba9
#
_entry.id   2c9317a3087acaa21489fac037069ba9
#
_cell.length_a   1.000
_cell.length_b   1.000
_cell.length_c   1.000
_cell.angle_alpha   90.00
_cell.angle_beta   90.00
_cell.angle_gamma   90.00
#
_symmetry.space_group_name_H-M   'P 1'
#
loop_
_entity.id
_entity.type
_entity.pdbx_description
1 polymer ?
#
loop_
_entity_poly.entity_id
_entity_poly.type
_entity_poly.pdbx_seq_one_letter_code
_entity_poly.pdbx_strand_id
1 'polypeptide(L)'
;MRIKAFYKTILIFLIIGLLEGCNSNGSNAYVPESSGNINALTVVMPQALWSKSLGTDVRNILMEPYEGLPFDEPKYDLYHLDPSIFTGFARSGRNIVFFKKDTSNQGFRLIKNLWARPQIAGLITGEDEEVMKFYFDENKDLLLRSINENERLEKIRRMSKALNKDKELADRFGISMTFPDAYKTV
;
A
#
# COMPACT_ATOMS: atom_id res chain seq x y z
N MET A 1 -37.07 -12.56 -55.62
CA MET A 1 -37.38 -12.39 -54.20
C MET A 1 -36.40 -13.14 -53.25
N ARG A 2 -35.77 -14.24 -53.63
CA ARG A 2 -34.85 -15.05 -52.81
C ARG A 2 -33.48 -14.41 -52.51
N ILE A 3 -32.94 -13.59 -53.41
CA ILE A 3 -31.61 -12.99 -53.26
C ILE A 3 -31.59 -11.91 -52.14
N LYS A 4 -32.64 -11.12 -51.97
CA LYS A 4 -32.74 -10.11 -50.89
C LYS A 4 -32.85 -10.73 -49.50
N ALA A 5 -33.42 -11.93 -49.40
CA ALA A 5 -33.47 -12.64 -48.14
C ALA A 5 -32.10 -13.19 -47.72
N PHE A 6 -31.31 -13.67 -48.68
CA PHE A 6 -29.95 -14.17 -48.45
C PHE A 6 -28.99 -13.09 -47.93
N TYR A 7 -29.01 -11.87 -48.50
CA TYR A 7 -28.19 -10.75 -47.99
C TYR A 7 -28.60 -10.30 -46.57
N LYS A 8 -29.89 -10.37 -46.22
CA LYS A 8 -30.33 -10.04 -44.88
C LYS A 8 -29.83 -11.07 -43.84
N THR A 9 -29.81 -12.34 -44.20
CA THR A 9 -29.31 -13.39 -43.32
C THR A 9 -27.81 -13.28 -43.09
N ILE A 10 -27.03 -12.99 -44.14
CA ILE A 10 -25.58 -12.76 -44.02
C ILE A 10 -25.29 -11.51 -43.19
N LEU A 11 -26.04 -10.41 -43.37
CA LEU A 11 -25.86 -9.19 -42.58
C LEU A 11 -26.14 -9.40 -41.10
N ILE A 12 -27.16 -10.20 -40.75
CA ILE A 12 -27.48 -10.55 -39.36
C ILE A 12 -26.37 -11.42 -38.72
N PHE A 13 -25.80 -12.38 -39.45
CA PHE A 13 -24.66 -13.17 -38.99
C PHE A 13 -23.40 -12.33 -38.79
N LEU A 14 -23.16 -11.37 -39.67
CA LEU A 14 -22.03 -10.44 -39.54
C LEU A 14 -22.16 -9.53 -38.30
N ILE A 15 -23.37 -9.07 -37.98
CA ILE A 15 -23.65 -8.24 -36.79
C ILE A 15 -23.51 -9.06 -35.51
N ILE A 16 -23.95 -10.31 -35.50
CA ILE A 16 -23.80 -11.20 -34.33
C ILE A 16 -22.33 -11.52 -34.07
N GLY A 17 -21.52 -11.74 -35.11
CA GLY A 17 -20.07 -11.97 -34.99
C GLY A 17 -19.28 -10.77 -34.43
N LEU A 18 -19.81 -9.56 -34.53
CA LEU A 18 -19.18 -8.36 -33.94
C LEU A 18 -19.49 -8.15 -32.46
N LEU A 19 -20.43 -8.89 -31.89
CA LEU A 19 -20.81 -8.79 -30.47
C LEU A 19 -20.01 -9.71 -29.54
N GLU A 20 -19.21 -10.63 -30.07
CA GLU A 20 -18.38 -11.56 -29.29
C GLU A 20 -17.03 -10.96 -28.81
N GLY A 21 -16.79 -9.69 -29.11
CA GLY A 21 -15.50 -9.00 -28.93
C GLY A 21 -15.14 -8.55 -27.51
N CYS A 22 -15.94 -8.84 -26.48
CA CYS A 22 -15.66 -8.39 -25.11
C CYS A 22 -15.75 -9.53 -24.08
N ASN A 23 -15.05 -10.63 -24.31
CA ASN A 23 -14.80 -11.59 -23.24
C ASN A 23 -13.35 -11.42 -22.75
N SER A 24 -13.07 -10.31 -22.07
CA SER A 24 -11.81 -10.11 -21.33
C SER A 24 -11.87 -10.90 -20.02
N ASN A 25 -11.77 -12.21 -20.11
CA ASN A 25 -11.39 -13.04 -18.98
C ASN A 25 -9.92 -12.74 -18.63
N GLY A 26 -9.72 -11.91 -17.61
CA GLY A 26 -8.43 -11.50 -17.11
C GLY A 26 -8.24 -9.98 -17.20
N SER A 27 -9.06 -9.22 -16.49
CA SER A 27 -8.74 -7.83 -16.23
C SER A 27 -7.50 -7.82 -15.33
N ASN A 28 -6.30 -7.71 -15.92
CA ASN A 28 -5.18 -7.08 -15.25
C ASN A 28 -5.61 -5.63 -15.01
N ALA A 29 -6.46 -5.44 -13.98
CA ALA A 29 -6.86 -4.11 -13.58
C ALA A 29 -5.58 -3.34 -13.31
N TYR A 30 -5.38 -2.24 -14.03
CA TYR A 30 -4.22 -1.39 -13.82
C TYR A 30 -4.19 -0.96 -12.35
N VAL A 31 -3.14 -1.38 -11.65
CA VAL A 31 -2.87 -0.97 -10.27
C VAL A 31 -1.90 0.21 -10.34
N PRO A 32 -2.32 1.42 -9.97
CA PRO A 32 -1.50 2.62 -10.06
C PRO A 32 -0.26 2.55 -9.14
N GLU A 33 0.71 3.41 -9.39
CA GLU A 33 1.86 3.57 -8.50
C GLU A 33 1.39 4.11 -7.13
N SER A 34 1.97 3.57 -6.05
CA SER A 34 1.68 4.07 -4.70
C SER A 34 2.28 5.45 -4.48
N SER A 35 1.64 6.22 -3.60
CA SER A 35 2.00 7.59 -3.27
C SER A 35 2.38 7.74 -1.78
N GLY A 36 2.87 8.92 -1.44
CA GLY A 36 3.20 9.33 -0.07
C GLY A 36 4.70 9.47 0.19
N ASN A 37 5.01 10.16 1.29
CA ASN A 37 6.37 10.32 1.78
C ASN A 37 6.94 8.99 2.25
N ILE A 38 8.25 8.94 2.43
CA ILE A 38 8.91 7.82 3.12
C ILE A 38 8.37 7.75 4.55
N ASN A 39 8.15 6.53 5.05
CA ASN A 39 7.57 6.22 6.36
C ASN A 39 6.12 6.72 6.57
N ALA A 40 5.43 7.22 5.54
CA ALA A 40 4.01 7.56 5.65
C ALA A 40 3.17 6.28 5.86
N LEU A 41 2.32 6.31 6.89
CA LEU A 41 1.44 5.21 7.27
C LEU A 41 0.02 5.74 7.51
N THR A 42 -0.95 5.20 6.79
CA THR A 42 -2.36 5.58 6.95
C THR A 42 -3.11 4.55 7.78
N VAL A 43 -3.70 4.97 8.88
CA VAL A 43 -4.65 4.16 9.64
C VAL A 43 -6.07 4.55 9.24
N VAL A 44 -6.81 3.59 8.73
CA VAL A 44 -8.23 3.75 8.38
C VAL A 44 -9.06 3.10 9.48
N MET A 45 -9.70 3.92 10.28
CA MET A 45 -10.46 3.49 11.45
C MET A 45 -11.63 4.45 11.69
N PRO A 46 -12.83 3.97 12.07
CA PRO A 46 -13.93 4.86 12.46
C PRO A 46 -13.48 5.83 13.56
N GLN A 47 -13.85 7.11 13.43
CA GLN A 47 -13.46 8.16 14.38
C GLN A 47 -13.84 7.80 15.83
N ALA A 48 -14.95 7.10 16.02
CA ALA A 48 -15.37 6.66 17.34
C ALA A 48 -14.41 5.66 18.00
N LEU A 49 -13.74 4.80 17.22
CA LEU A 49 -12.72 3.87 17.71
C LEU A 49 -11.36 4.57 17.85
N TRP A 50 -11.03 5.47 16.92
CA TRP A 50 -9.78 6.24 16.95
C TRP A 50 -9.63 7.09 18.21
N SER A 51 -10.74 7.61 18.74
CA SER A 51 -10.77 8.42 19.97
C SER A 51 -10.81 7.61 21.27
N LYS A 52 -10.85 6.27 21.19
CA LYS A 52 -10.89 5.35 22.33
C LYS A 52 -9.55 4.66 22.59
N SER A 53 -9.56 3.64 23.47
CA SER A 53 -8.38 2.90 23.89
C SER A 53 -7.68 2.22 22.72
N LEU A 54 -8.41 1.55 21.84
CA LEU A 54 -7.82 0.91 20.64
C LEU A 54 -7.02 1.92 19.79
N GLY A 55 -7.61 3.08 19.48
CA GLY A 55 -6.93 4.12 18.72
C GLY A 55 -5.70 4.68 19.43
N THR A 56 -5.72 4.74 20.76
CA THR A 56 -4.58 5.17 21.57
C THR A 56 -3.46 4.12 21.51
N ASP A 57 -3.78 2.85 21.70
CA ASP A 57 -2.82 1.75 21.65
C ASP A 57 -2.17 1.64 20.27
N VAL A 58 -2.98 1.75 19.21
CA VAL A 58 -2.48 1.75 17.82
C VAL A 58 -1.53 2.91 17.57
N ARG A 59 -1.85 4.13 18.02
CA ARG A 59 -0.95 5.29 17.92
C ARG A 59 0.36 5.06 18.67
N ASN A 60 0.31 4.60 19.90
CA ASN A 60 1.50 4.38 20.72
C ASN A 60 2.46 3.38 20.07
N ILE A 61 1.94 2.30 19.49
CA ILE A 61 2.73 1.28 18.80
C ILE A 61 3.30 1.82 17.49
N LEU A 62 2.49 2.48 16.67
CA LEU A 62 2.90 2.94 15.35
C LEU A 62 3.78 4.20 15.37
N MET A 63 3.66 5.01 16.41
CA MET A 63 4.48 6.22 16.61
C MET A 63 5.64 5.99 17.60
N GLU A 64 5.95 4.73 17.93
CA GLU A 64 7.10 4.43 18.75
C GLU A 64 8.37 5.07 18.15
N PRO A 65 9.16 5.81 18.94
CA PRO A 65 10.36 6.49 18.44
C PRO A 65 11.47 5.49 18.11
N TYR A 66 12.42 5.94 17.28
CA TYR A 66 13.66 5.22 17.07
C TYR A 66 14.53 5.28 18.33
N GLU A 67 14.98 4.13 18.78
CA GLU A 67 15.95 4.05 19.89
C GLU A 67 17.32 4.65 19.49
N GLY A 68 17.94 5.35 20.43
CA GLY A 68 19.30 5.86 20.26
C GLY A 68 19.42 7.19 19.51
N LEU A 69 18.31 7.80 19.10
CA LEU A 69 18.32 9.16 18.60
C LEU A 69 18.29 10.18 19.76
N PRO A 70 18.93 11.35 19.62
CA PRO A 70 18.94 12.39 20.66
C PRO A 70 17.58 13.06 20.88
N PHE A 71 16.64 12.87 19.96
CA PHE A 71 15.26 13.37 20.00
C PHE A 71 14.30 12.24 19.67
N ASP A 72 13.11 12.29 20.25
CA ASP A 72 12.03 11.33 19.97
C ASP A 72 11.50 11.55 18.55
N GLU A 73 12.01 10.79 17.60
CA GLU A 73 11.57 10.78 16.21
C GLU A 73 10.71 9.53 15.96
N PRO A 74 9.40 9.67 15.65
CA PRO A 74 8.54 8.55 15.42
C PRO A 74 8.96 7.74 14.18
N LYS A 75 8.81 6.41 14.24
CA LYS A 75 9.14 5.49 13.14
C LYS A 75 8.32 5.77 11.88
N TYR A 76 7.09 6.25 12.06
CA TYR A 76 6.16 6.53 10.95
C TYR A 76 5.49 7.90 11.09
N ASP A 77 5.30 8.57 9.95
CA ASP A 77 4.39 9.70 9.80
C ASP A 77 2.96 9.16 9.72
N LEU A 78 2.22 9.24 10.83
CA LEU A 78 0.92 8.60 10.98
C LEU A 78 -0.20 9.53 10.53
N TYR A 79 -1.04 9.05 9.63
CA TYR A 79 -2.26 9.70 9.16
C TYR A 79 -3.48 8.88 9.55
N HIS A 80 -4.52 9.52 10.07
CA HIS A 80 -5.80 8.88 10.35
C HIS A 80 -6.84 9.30 9.33
N LEU A 81 -7.62 8.33 8.84
CA LEU A 81 -8.77 8.55 7.96
C LEU A 81 -9.97 7.75 8.45
N ASP A 82 -11.14 8.39 8.47
CA ASP A 82 -12.39 7.66 8.65
C ASP A 82 -12.69 6.81 7.41
N PRO A 83 -13.21 5.58 7.54
CA PRO A 83 -13.53 4.72 6.40
C PRO A 83 -14.43 5.36 5.35
N SER A 84 -15.31 6.30 5.73
CA SER A 84 -16.22 6.99 4.80
C SER A 84 -15.51 7.87 3.77
N ILE A 85 -14.33 8.41 4.13
CA ILE A 85 -13.51 9.25 3.24
C ILE A 85 -12.34 8.48 2.60
N PHE A 86 -12.16 7.21 2.92
CA PHE A 86 -11.11 6.37 2.35
C PHE A 86 -11.48 5.89 0.94
N THR A 87 -11.41 6.81 -0.02
CA THR A 87 -11.76 6.59 -1.43
C THR A 87 -10.74 7.20 -2.38
N GLY A 88 -10.80 6.86 -3.66
CA GLY A 88 -9.97 7.49 -4.69
C GLY A 88 -8.48 7.51 -4.35
N PHE A 89 -7.89 8.69 -4.33
CA PHE A 89 -6.46 8.92 -4.07
C PHE A 89 -6.01 8.44 -2.68
N ALA A 90 -6.87 8.48 -1.66
CA ALA A 90 -6.53 8.00 -0.32
C ALA A 90 -6.10 6.51 -0.31
N ARG A 91 -6.58 5.72 -1.27
CA ARG A 91 -6.22 4.31 -1.44
C ARG A 91 -4.85 4.09 -2.06
N SER A 92 -4.23 5.12 -2.64
CA SER A 92 -2.90 5.02 -3.23
C SER A 92 -1.76 5.06 -2.22
N GLY A 93 -2.03 5.32 -0.95
CA GLY A 93 -1.04 5.30 0.12
C GLY A 93 -0.25 3.99 0.13
N ARG A 94 1.08 4.08 0.36
CA ARG A 94 1.97 2.92 0.27
C ARG A 94 1.79 1.93 1.42
N ASN A 95 1.48 2.42 2.63
CA ASN A 95 1.23 1.58 3.79
C ASN A 95 -0.10 1.97 4.43
N ILE A 96 -0.97 0.98 4.62
CA ILE A 96 -2.33 1.18 5.12
C ILE A 96 -2.62 0.14 6.19
N VAL A 97 -3.19 0.56 7.31
CA VAL A 97 -3.73 -0.32 8.35
C VAL A 97 -5.22 -0.02 8.48
N PHE A 98 -6.05 -0.99 8.17
CA PHE A 98 -7.49 -0.83 8.10
C PHE A 98 -8.19 -1.60 9.21
N PHE A 99 -8.96 -0.92 10.04
CA PHE A 99 -9.81 -1.52 11.06
C PHE A 99 -11.27 -1.49 10.64
N LYS A 100 -11.92 -2.66 10.61
CA LYS A 100 -13.32 -2.79 10.17
C LYS A 100 -14.10 -3.67 11.13
N LYS A 101 -15.27 -3.21 11.54
CA LYS A 101 -16.23 -4.06 12.25
C LYS A 101 -16.79 -5.11 11.29
N ASP A 102 -16.61 -6.39 11.63
CA ASP A 102 -17.12 -7.52 10.86
C ASP A 102 -17.30 -8.71 11.80
N THR A 103 -18.54 -9.18 11.93
CA THR A 103 -18.87 -10.33 12.81
C THR A 103 -18.71 -11.68 12.12
N SER A 104 -18.69 -11.68 10.78
CA SER A 104 -18.67 -12.90 9.97
C SER A 104 -17.27 -13.33 9.57
N ASN A 105 -16.35 -12.34 9.39
CA ASN A 105 -14.97 -12.58 8.95
C ASN A 105 -14.01 -11.84 9.86
N GLN A 106 -13.77 -12.40 11.04
CA GLN A 106 -12.85 -11.82 12.01
C GLN A 106 -11.42 -12.29 11.74
N GLY A 107 -10.44 -11.44 12.03
CA GLY A 107 -9.03 -11.80 11.92
C GLY A 107 -8.13 -10.69 11.37
N PHE A 108 -6.91 -11.09 11.07
CA PHE A 108 -5.90 -10.27 10.42
C PHE A 108 -5.59 -10.80 9.02
N ARG A 109 -5.46 -9.90 8.06
CA ARG A 109 -4.96 -10.22 6.72
C ARG A 109 -3.94 -9.20 6.27
N LEU A 110 -2.79 -9.69 5.81
CA LEU A 110 -1.77 -8.89 5.15
C LEU A 110 -1.92 -9.02 3.63
N ILE A 111 -2.20 -7.90 2.95
CA ILE A 111 -2.47 -7.89 1.52
C ILE A 111 -1.43 -6.99 0.84
N LYS A 112 -0.81 -7.50 -0.22
CA LYS A 112 0.13 -6.73 -1.04
C LYS A 112 -0.56 -6.19 -2.28
N ASN A 113 -0.29 -4.93 -2.61
CA ASN A 113 -0.73 -4.28 -3.86
C ASN A 113 -2.26 -4.32 -4.07
N LEU A 114 -3.03 -4.04 -3.02
CA LEU A 114 -4.49 -4.09 -3.07
C LEU A 114 -5.08 -2.98 -3.96
N TRP A 115 -4.60 -1.76 -3.82
CA TRP A 115 -5.09 -0.58 -4.57
C TRP A 115 -3.98 0.17 -5.31
N ALA A 116 -2.73 -0.03 -4.92
CA ALA A 116 -1.57 0.63 -5.53
C ALA A 116 -0.34 -0.29 -5.48
N ARG A 117 0.73 0.03 -6.18
CA ARG A 117 1.97 -0.76 -6.19
C ARG A 117 3.21 0.15 -6.08
N PRO A 118 4.18 -0.17 -5.19
CA PRO A 118 4.13 -1.18 -4.13
C PRO A 118 3.23 -0.74 -2.98
N GLN A 119 2.48 -1.66 -2.37
CA GLN A 119 1.60 -1.35 -1.24
C GLN A 119 1.53 -2.51 -0.26
N ILE A 120 1.54 -2.19 1.04
CA ILE A 120 1.22 -3.10 2.14
C ILE A 120 -0.08 -2.62 2.78
N ALA A 121 -1.08 -3.49 2.83
CA ALA A 121 -2.33 -3.24 3.53
C ALA A 121 -2.55 -4.32 4.61
N GLY A 122 -2.59 -3.92 5.88
CA GLY A 122 -3.02 -4.74 7.00
C GLY A 122 -4.51 -4.53 7.26
N LEU A 123 -5.32 -5.56 7.10
CA LEU A 123 -6.74 -5.53 7.41
C LEU A 123 -7.00 -6.26 8.72
N ILE A 124 -7.50 -5.54 9.72
CA ILE A 124 -7.93 -6.05 11.03
C ILE A 124 -9.45 -6.00 11.09
N THR A 125 -10.08 -7.13 11.31
CA THR A 125 -11.53 -7.25 11.40
C THR A 125 -11.93 -7.91 12.70
N GLY A 126 -12.96 -7.40 13.36
CA GLY A 126 -13.49 -7.93 14.60
C GLY A 126 -14.93 -7.45 14.84
N GLU A 127 -15.65 -8.16 15.69
CA GLU A 127 -17.02 -7.78 16.07
C GLU A 127 -17.05 -6.55 16.98
N ASP A 128 -15.98 -6.34 17.75
CA ASP A 128 -15.84 -5.22 18.68
C ASP A 128 -14.37 -4.74 18.77
N GLU A 129 -14.14 -3.79 19.68
CA GLU A 129 -12.84 -3.17 19.91
C GLU A 129 -11.83 -4.15 20.50
N GLU A 130 -12.25 -5.04 21.42
CA GLU A 130 -11.38 -6.01 22.10
C GLU A 130 -10.86 -7.06 21.12
N VAL A 131 -11.73 -7.57 20.28
CA VAL A 131 -11.37 -8.55 19.23
C VAL A 131 -10.44 -7.94 18.20
N MET A 132 -10.70 -6.69 17.76
CA MET A 132 -9.78 -6.00 16.84
C MET A 132 -8.42 -5.75 17.49
N LYS A 133 -8.38 -5.35 18.77
CA LYS A 133 -7.14 -5.19 19.53
C LYS A 133 -6.36 -6.48 19.61
N PHE A 134 -7.02 -7.58 19.95
CA PHE A 134 -6.40 -8.91 19.99
C PHE A 134 -5.71 -9.26 18.67
N TYR A 135 -6.42 -9.15 17.53
CA TYR A 135 -5.83 -9.46 16.23
C TYR A 135 -4.71 -8.50 15.82
N PHE A 136 -4.79 -7.24 16.23
CA PHE A 136 -3.72 -6.28 15.99
C PHE A 136 -2.47 -6.66 16.81
N ASP A 137 -2.61 -6.90 18.10
CA ASP A 137 -1.50 -7.24 19.00
C ASP A 137 -0.78 -8.51 18.58
N GLU A 138 -1.52 -9.57 18.20
CA GLU A 138 -0.96 -10.82 17.72
C GLU A 138 -0.20 -10.70 16.40
N ASN A 139 -0.54 -9.72 15.57
CA ASN A 139 0.00 -9.63 14.21
C ASN A 139 0.82 -8.35 13.95
N LYS A 140 0.95 -7.45 14.92
CA LYS A 140 1.67 -6.18 14.75
C LYS A 140 3.11 -6.37 14.26
N ASP A 141 3.84 -7.35 14.77
CA ASP A 141 5.24 -7.59 14.39
C ASP A 141 5.36 -8.01 12.92
N LEU A 142 4.46 -8.85 12.44
CA LEU A 142 4.42 -9.23 11.03
C LEU A 142 4.07 -8.02 10.14
N LEU A 143 3.08 -7.24 10.57
CA LEU A 143 2.66 -6.03 9.88
C LEU A 143 3.81 -5.01 9.80
N LEU A 144 4.44 -4.68 10.94
CA LEU A 144 5.53 -3.72 11.01
C LEU A 144 6.76 -4.16 10.21
N ARG A 145 7.16 -5.43 10.30
CA ARG A 145 8.24 -5.98 9.45
C ARG A 145 7.92 -5.82 7.96
N SER A 146 6.69 -6.08 7.55
CA SER A 146 6.28 -5.97 6.15
C SER A 146 6.28 -4.53 5.65
N ILE A 147 5.82 -3.59 6.49
CA ILE A 147 5.86 -2.15 6.21
C ILE A 147 7.31 -1.66 6.12
N ASN A 148 8.16 -2.02 7.08
CA ASN A 148 9.57 -1.62 7.12
C ASN A 148 10.33 -2.10 5.88
N GLU A 149 10.10 -3.34 5.45
CA GLU A 149 10.73 -3.87 4.24
C GLU A 149 10.23 -3.14 2.99
N ASN A 150 8.93 -2.84 2.90
CA ASN A 150 8.38 -2.06 1.80
C ASN A 150 8.96 -0.65 1.73
N GLU A 151 9.13 0.02 2.89
CA GLU A 151 9.76 1.34 2.98
C GLU A 151 11.25 1.29 2.66
N ARG A 152 11.96 0.25 3.11
CA ARG A 152 13.37 0.03 2.79
C ARG A 152 13.59 -0.07 1.27
N LEU A 153 12.76 -0.86 0.60
CA LEU A 153 12.82 -1.02 -0.86
C LEU A 153 12.49 0.30 -1.58
N GLU A 154 11.51 1.05 -1.08
CA GLU A 154 11.16 2.35 -1.65
C GLU A 154 12.27 3.40 -1.45
N LYS A 155 12.92 3.41 -0.28
CA LYS A 155 14.12 4.25 -0.04
C LYS A 155 15.21 3.96 -1.06
N ILE A 156 15.53 2.68 -1.28
CA ILE A 156 16.52 2.25 -2.27
C ILE A 156 16.08 2.68 -3.68
N ARG A 157 14.82 2.48 -4.05
CA ARG A 157 14.28 2.88 -5.35
C ARG A 157 14.42 4.41 -5.59
N ARG A 158 14.14 5.23 -4.57
CA ARG A 158 14.29 6.68 -4.67
C ARG A 158 15.76 7.09 -4.75
N MET A 159 16.62 6.51 -3.91
CA MET A 159 18.04 6.76 -3.93
C MET A 159 18.69 6.41 -5.28
N SER A 160 18.28 5.30 -5.89
CA SER A 160 18.85 4.85 -7.17
C SER A 160 18.54 5.76 -8.37
N LYS A 161 17.60 6.70 -8.22
CA LYS A 161 17.29 7.68 -9.29
C LYS A 161 18.39 8.74 -9.47
N ALA A 162 19.15 9.03 -8.43
CA ALA A 162 20.22 10.05 -8.45
C ALA A 162 21.38 9.58 -7.56
N LEU A 163 22.18 8.67 -8.07
CA LEU A 163 23.35 8.14 -7.35
C LEU A 163 24.55 9.04 -7.56
N ASN A 164 25.33 9.23 -6.52
CA ASN A 164 26.63 9.84 -6.60
C ASN A 164 27.56 8.94 -7.45
N LYS A 165 28.30 9.58 -8.36
CA LYS A 165 29.23 8.92 -9.28
C LYS A 165 30.68 9.04 -8.85
N ASP A 166 30.92 9.69 -7.70
CA ASP A 166 32.26 9.88 -7.14
C ASP A 166 32.86 8.51 -6.78
N LYS A 167 34.09 8.28 -7.18
CA LYS A 167 34.85 7.06 -6.93
C LYS A 167 35.98 7.26 -5.92
N GLU A 168 36.08 8.42 -5.30
CA GLU A 168 37.20 8.76 -4.43
C GLU A 168 37.39 7.73 -3.29
N LEU A 169 36.30 7.28 -2.68
CA LEU A 169 36.36 6.24 -1.63
C LEU A 169 36.84 4.90 -2.17
N ALA A 170 36.43 4.54 -3.39
CA ALA A 170 36.87 3.29 -4.02
C ALA A 170 38.35 3.37 -4.42
N ASP A 171 38.78 4.47 -5.02
CA ASP A 171 40.12 4.66 -5.55
C ASP A 171 41.16 4.83 -4.43
N ARG A 172 40.83 5.51 -3.34
CA ARG A 172 41.76 5.76 -2.22
C ARG A 172 41.78 4.69 -1.14
N PHE A 173 40.62 4.08 -0.87
CA PHE A 173 40.43 3.19 0.28
C PHE A 173 39.93 1.79 -0.09
N GLY A 174 39.63 1.53 -1.34
CA GLY A 174 39.06 0.24 -1.80
C GLY A 174 37.63 0.00 -1.27
N ILE A 175 36.92 1.07 -0.83
CA ILE A 175 35.57 0.98 -0.26
C ILE A 175 34.56 1.30 -1.34
N SER A 176 33.69 0.33 -1.67
CA SER A 176 32.53 0.56 -2.53
C SER A 176 31.30 0.94 -1.71
N MET A 177 30.81 2.14 -1.91
CA MET A 177 29.60 2.64 -1.24
C MET A 177 28.64 3.27 -2.25
N THR A 178 27.35 3.00 -2.09
CA THR A 178 26.28 3.59 -2.91
C THR A 178 25.51 4.59 -2.07
N PHE A 179 25.52 5.86 -2.46
CA PHE A 179 24.83 6.95 -1.74
C PHE A 179 24.22 7.95 -2.74
N PRO A 180 23.22 8.75 -2.30
CA PRO A 180 22.60 9.77 -3.15
C PRO A 180 23.59 10.88 -3.55
N ASP A 181 23.36 11.49 -4.71
CA ASP A 181 24.17 12.61 -5.25
C ASP A 181 24.15 13.88 -4.36
N ALA A 182 23.15 13.98 -3.47
CA ALA A 182 23.07 15.05 -2.47
C ALA A 182 24.20 15.00 -1.42
N TYR A 183 24.84 13.84 -1.22
CA TYR A 183 25.97 13.69 -0.31
C TYR A 183 27.28 13.87 -1.09
N LYS A 184 28.20 14.65 -0.52
CA LYS A 184 29.53 14.88 -1.09
C LYS A 184 30.59 14.33 -0.15
N THR A 185 31.65 13.76 -0.69
CA THR A 185 32.87 13.48 0.05
C THR A 185 33.53 14.83 0.44
N VAL A 186 33.92 14.96 1.68
CA VAL A 186 34.59 16.14 2.23
C VAL A 186 36.06 15.84 2.44
#